data_9089b11609791e5df5ea6672cb6d5e62
#
_entry.id   9089b11609791e5df5ea6672cb6d5e62
#
_cell.length_a   1.000
_cell.length_b   1.000
_cell.length_c   1.000
_cell.angle_alpha   90.00
_cell.angle_beta   90.00
_cell.angle_gamma   90.00
#
_symmetry.space_group_name_H-M   'P 1'
#
loop_
_entity.id
_entity.type
_entity.pdbx_description
1 polymer ?
#
loop_
_entity_poly.entity_id
_entity_poly.type
_entity_poly.pdbx_seq_one_letter_code
_entity_poly.pdbx_strand_id
1 'polypeptide(L)'
;MGSSGGSAPLRAEEVVRRFYDFLARGRLVDALNLFTTDARLRDASGRESAGIRAITSSLLTYRVPQDIAVEQMEPEDGEIRATVRSPSGRSIGRFSVARGRIKSLRMERA
;
A
#
# COMPACT_ATOMS: atom_id res chain seq x y z
N MET A 1 -6.27 -14.32 26.36
CA MET A 1 -6.13 -14.10 25.95
C MET A 1 -5.63 -14.19 25.04
N GLY A 2 -5.61 -14.20 24.56
CA GLY A 2 -5.34 -14.31 23.80
C GLY A 2 -4.76 -14.34 23.07
N SER A 3 -4.46 -14.42 22.77
CA SER A 3 -4.00 -14.34 22.02
C SER A 3 -3.57 -14.98 21.27
N SER A 4 -3.51 -15.37 20.97
CA SER A 4 -3.21 -15.77 20.18
C SER A 4 -2.65 -15.70 19.22
N GLY A 5 -2.44 -15.18 19.30
CA GLY A 5 -1.92 -14.76 18.42
C GLY A 5 -1.02 -15.02 17.38
N GLY A 6 -0.11 -15.73 17.38
CA GLY A 6 0.88 -15.87 16.31
C GLY A 6 0.33 -16.21 14.96
N SER A 7 -0.88 -16.70 14.85
CA SER A 7 -1.46 -17.09 13.57
C SER A 7 -2.46 -16.08 13.02
N ALA A 8 -2.69 -14.98 13.73
CA ALA A 8 -3.62 -13.97 13.27
C ALA A 8 -3.01 -13.18 12.11
N PRO A 9 -3.79 -12.87 11.07
CA PRO A 9 -3.28 -12.01 10.00
C PRO A 9 -3.00 -10.61 10.53
N LEU A 10 -2.11 -9.89 9.86
CA LEU A 10 -1.80 -8.51 10.21
C LEU A 10 -3.07 -7.66 10.09
N ARG A 11 -3.19 -6.67 10.97
CA ARG A 11 -4.24 -5.67 10.85
C ARG A 11 -4.03 -4.86 9.58
N ALA A 12 -5.12 -4.36 9.03
CA ALA A 12 -5.06 -3.58 7.79
C ALA A 12 -4.07 -2.43 7.90
N GLU A 13 -4.10 -1.69 9.00
CA GLU A 13 -3.19 -0.57 9.19
C GLU A 13 -1.72 -1.00 9.22
N GLU A 14 -1.44 -2.15 9.82
CA GLU A 14 -0.07 -2.66 9.87
C GLU A 14 0.43 -3.04 8.47
N VAL A 15 -0.45 -3.63 7.65
CA VAL A 15 -0.10 -3.99 6.28
C VAL A 15 0.24 -2.74 5.48
N VAL A 16 -0.58 -1.70 5.59
CA VAL A 16 -0.33 -0.43 4.90
C VAL A 16 0.98 0.20 5.37
N ARG A 17 1.22 0.18 6.67
CA ARG A 17 2.45 0.74 7.24
C ARG A 17 3.68 -0.01 6.75
N ARG A 18 3.62 -1.33 6.69
CA ARG A 18 4.71 -2.14 6.16
C ARG A 18 4.96 -1.87 4.69
N PHE A 19 3.89 -1.67 3.92
CA PHE A 19 4.00 -1.35 2.50
C PHE A 19 4.85 -0.10 2.29
N TYR A 20 4.51 0.98 2.96
CA TYR A 20 5.26 2.23 2.83
C TYR A 20 6.67 2.11 3.40
N ASP A 21 6.84 1.38 4.48
CA ASP A 21 8.16 1.17 5.06
C ASP A 21 9.08 0.43 4.09
N PHE A 22 8.59 -0.60 3.44
CA PHE A 22 9.37 -1.32 2.43
C PHE A 22 9.72 -0.43 1.25
N LEU A 23 8.77 0.37 0.78
CA LEU A 23 9.04 1.31 -0.33
C LEU A 23 10.11 2.32 0.07
N ALA A 24 10.03 2.85 1.28
CA ALA A 24 11.00 3.84 1.76
C ALA A 24 12.41 3.24 1.86
N ARG A 25 12.49 1.93 2.07
CA ARG A 25 13.78 1.23 2.15
C ARG A 25 14.24 0.68 0.82
N GLY A 26 13.49 0.91 -0.25
CA GLY A 26 13.82 0.36 -1.55
C GLY A 26 13.60 -1.14 -1.67
N ARG A 27 12.81 -1.72 -0.77
CA ARG A 27 12.55 -3.17 -0.75
C ARG A 27 11.27 -3.48 -1.51
N LEU A 28 11.34 -3.33 -2.82
CA LEU A 28 10.17 -3.47 -3.68
C LEU A 28 9.56 -4.86 -3.64
N VAL A 29 10.38 -5.90 -3.63
CA VAL A 29 9.87 -7.28 -3.62
C VAL A 29 9.07 -7.54 -2.36
N ASP A 30 9.54 -7.06 -1.23
CA ASP A 30 8.83 -7.23 0.04
C ASP A 30 7.50 -6.47 0.02
N ALA A 31 7.49 -5.27 -0.57
CA ALA A 31 6.25 -4.50 -0.71
C ALA A 31 5.24 -5.24 -1.60
N LEU A 32 5.72 -5.82 -2.71
CA LEU A 32 4.86 -6.56 -3.63
C LEU A 32 4.27 -7.81 -2.99
N ASN A 33 5.01 -8.44 -2.09
CA ASN A 33 4.53 -9.63 -1.39
C ASN A 33 3.36 -9.35 -0.45
N LEU A 34 3.07 -8.10 -0.17
CA LEU A 34 1.90 -7.72 0.63
C LEU A 34 0.61 -7.74 -0.18
N PHE A 35 0.68 -7.81 -1.50
CA PHE A 35 -0.50 -7.81 -2.37
C PHE A 35 -1.01 -9.22 -2.62
N THR A 36 -2.32 -9.33 -2.90
CA THR A 36 -2.87 -10.56 -3.45
C THR A 36 -2.43 -10.67 -4.91
N THR A 37 -2.44 -11.89 -5.46
CA THR A 37 -1.99 -12.10 -6.85
C THR A 37 -2.89 -11.40 -7.87
N ASP A 38 -4.15 -11.21 -7.54
CA ASP A 38 -5.15 -10.55 -8.40
C ASP A 38 -5.42 -9.11 -7.97
N ALA A 39 -4.54 -8.52 -7.18
CA ALA A 39 -4.72 -7.17 -6.67
C ALA A 39 -4.81 -6.15 -7.80
N ARG A 40 -5.38 -5.00 -7.49
CA ARG A 40 -5.51 -3.89 -8.44
C ARG A 40 -4.86 -2.65 -7.89
N LEU A 41 -4.19 -1.92 -8.77
CA LEU A 41 -3.57 -0.66 -8.44
C LEU A 41 -4.10 0.41 -9.40
N ARG A 42 -4.54 1.53 -8.86
CA ARG A 42 -4.93 2.70 -9.65
C ARG A 42 -4.04 3.86 -9.25
N ASP A 43 -3.30 4.41 -10.19
CA ASP A 43 -2.42 5.53 -9.89
C ASP A 43 -3.15 6.86 -9.95
N ALA A 44 -2.44 7.94 -9.61
CA ALA A 44 -3.04 9.28 -9.53
C ALA A 44 -3.49 9.80 -10.90
N SER A 45 -3.00 9.23 -11.99
CA SER A 45 -3.45 9.61 -13.34
C SER A 45 -4.69 8.83 -13.76
N GLY A 46 -5.13 7.88 -12.97
CA GLY A 46 -6.30 7.05 -13.26
C GLY A 46 -5.96 5.76 -14.00
N ARG A 47 -4.69 5.49 -14.25
CA ARG A 47 -4.27 4.25 -14.91
C ARG A 47 -4.41 3.07 -13.96
N GLU A 48 -5.02 2.00 -14.42
CA GLU A 48 -5.18 0.79 -13.63
C GLU A 48 -4.20 -0.30 -14.04
N SER A 49 -3.69 -1.01 -13.04
CA SER A 49 -2.88 -2.20 -13.23
C SER A 49 -3.58 -3.34 -12.50
N ALA A 50 -3.88 -4.41 -13.21
CA ALA A 50 -4.54 -5.57 -12.64
C ALA A 50 -3.57 -6.75 -12.59
N GLY A 51 -3.46 -7.35 -11.41
CA GLY A 51 -2.57 -8.47 -11.18
C GLY A 51 -1.17 -8.04 -10.78
N ILE A 52 -0.47 -8.95 -10.10
CA ILE A 52 0.83 -8.63 -9.49
C ILE A 52 1.89 -8.23 -10.53
N ARG A 53 1.85 -8.81 -11.73
CA ARG A 53 2.83 -8.46 -12.76
C ARG A 53 2.67 -7.03 -13.25
N ALA A 54 1.42 -6.62 -13.50
CA ALA A 54 1.15 -5.25 -13.92
C ALA A 54 1.48 -4.25 -12.82
N ILE A 55 1.17 -4.60 -11.58
CA ILE A 55 1.50 -3.77 -10.42
C ILE A 55 3.02 -3.61 -10.29
N THR A 56 3.76 -4.70 -10.47
CA THR A 56 5.23 -4.66 -10.43
C THR A 56 5.77 -3.68 -11.45
N SER A 57 5.30 -3.79 -12.70
CA SER A 57 5.73 -2.88 -13.77
C SER A 57 5.39 -1.43 -13.43
N SER A 58 4.20 -1.20 -12.90
CA SER A 58 3.75 0.13 -12.53
C SER A 58 4.64 0.74 -11.46
N LEU A 59 4.94 -0.01 -10.40
CA LEU A 59 5.77 0.50 -9.30
C LEU A 59 7.22 0.72 -9.73
N LEU A 60 7.75 -0.12 -10.61
CA LEU A 60 9.09 0.08 -11.14
C LEU A 60 9.18 1.34 -12.00
N THR A 61 8.16 1.61 -12.80
CA THR A 61 8.10 2.80 -13.64
C THR A 61 7.97 4.06 -12.80
N TYR A 62 7.26 3.98 -11.70
CA TYR A 62 6.92 5.14 -10.88
C TYR A 62 8.09 5.70 -10.08
N ARG A 63 9.15 4.93 -9.89
CA ARG A 63 10.29 5.36 -9.06
C ARG A 63 9.81 5.98 -7.75
N VAL A 64 9.20 5.16 -6.92
CA VAL A 64 8.70 5.66 -5.63
C VAL A 64 9.85 6.29 -4.85
N PRO A 65 9.72 7.55 -4.41
CA PRO A 65 10.77 8.19 -3.63
C PRO A 65 11.02 7.39 -2.34
N GLN A 66 12.28 7.24 -1.98
CA GLN A 66 12.63 6.59 -0.72
C GLN A 66 12.36 7.50 0.48
N ASP A 67 12.16 8.77 0.22
CA ASP A 67 11.98 9.80 1.24
C ASP A 67 10.50 10.06 1.49
N ILE A 68 9.76 8.99 1.80
CA ILE A 68 8.33 9.06 2.03
C ILE A 68 8.04 8.85 3.52
N ALA A 69 7.00 9.52 4.00
CA ALA A 69 6.57 9.40 5.39
C ALA A 69 5.04 9.36 5.46
N VAL A 70 4.51 8.39 6.19
CA VAL A 70 3.07 8.33 6.44
C VAL A 70 2.77 9.34 7.56
N GLU A 71 1.99 10.34 7.23
CA GLU A 71 1.62 11.39 8.19
C GLU A 71 0.36 11.04 8.97
N GLN A 72 -0.56 10.36 8.32
CA GLN A 72 -1.85 10.05 8.92
C GLN A 72 -2.40 8.78 8.30
N MET A 73 -3.11 8.02 9.10
CA MET A 73 -3.72 6.78 8.63
C MET A 73 -5.01 6.57 9.41
N GLU A 74 -6.11 6.30 8.69
CA GLU A 74 -7.39 6.12 9.32
C GLU A 74 -8.28 5.21 8.49
N PRO A 75 -9.16 4.45 9.15
CA PRO A 75 -10.14 3.66 8.43
C PRO A 75 -11.22 4.57 7.86
N GLU A 76 -11.66 4.27 6.63
CA GLU A 76 -12.68 5.03 5.94
C GLU A 76 -13.40 4.12 4.95
N ASP A 77 -14.70 3.92 5.16
CA ASP A 77 -15.54 3.14 4.25
C ASP A 77 -15.01 1.72 3.98
N GLY A 78 -14.49 1.07 5.02
CA GLY A 78 -13.97 -0.29 4.88
C GLY A 78 -12.57 -0.36 4.28
N GLU A 79 -11.98 0.79 3.98
CA GLU A 79 -10.62 0.89 3.48
C GLU A 79 -9.74 1.61 4.49
N ILE A 80 -8.44 1.58 4.26
CA ILE A 80 -7.50 2.39 5.03
C ILE A 80 -7.05 3.54 4.16
N ARG A 81 -7.25 4.76 4.65
CA ARG A 81 -6.82 5.98 3.98
C ARG A 81 -5.51 6.44 4.62
N ALA A 82 -4.45 6.47 3.84
CA ALA A 82 -3.14 6.91 4.32
C ALA A 82 -2.74 8.19 3.62
N THR A 83 -2.37 9.21 4.40
CA THR A 83 -1.80 10.45 3.87
C THR A 83 -0.30 10.33 3.95
N VAL A 84 0.36 10.50 2.81
CA VAL A 84 1.80 10.26 2.67
C VAL A 84 2.47 11.53 2.15
N ARG A 85 3.57 11.91 2.79
CA ARG A 85 4.37 13.03 2.33
C ARG A 85 5.63 12.52 1.63
N SER A 86 5.97 13.18 0.54
CA SER A 86 7.20 12.90 -0.19
C SER A 86 7.82 14.24 -0.59
N PRO A 87 9.05 14.24 -1.14
CA PRO A 87 9.66 15.48 -1.62
C PRO A 87 8.84 16.22 -2.67
N SER A 88 8.00 15.50 -3.43
CA SER A 88 7.15 16.11 -4.45
C SER A 88 5.79 16.57 -3.94
N GLY A 89 5.49 16.35 -2.66
CA GLY A 89 4.23 16.79 -2.08
C GLY A 89 3.51 15.67 -1.33
N ARG A 90 2.22 15.86 -1.11
CA ARG A 90 1.39 14.89 -0.40
C ARG A 90 0.53 14.11 -1.36
N SER A 91 0.29 12.86 -1.00
CA SER A 91 -0.61 12.00 -1.73
C SER A 91 -1.45 11.19 -0.75
N ILE A 92 -2.52 10.61 -1.26
CA ILE A 92 -3.41 9.77 -0.47
C ILE A 92 -3.43 8.38 -1.11
N GLY A 93 -3.23 7.35 -0.28
CA GLY A 93 -3.41 5.98 -0.70
C GLY A 93 -4.63 5.39 -0.01
N ARG A 94 -5.54 4.80 -0.78
CA ARG A 94 -6.70 4.09 -0.25
C ARG A 94 -6.51 2.61 -0.48
N PHE A 95 -6.45 1.87 0.61
CA PHE A 95 -6.11 0.46 0.59
C PHE A 95 -7.29 -0.39 1.01
N SER A 96 -7.61 -1.39 0.20
CA SER A 96 -8.52 -2.46 0.60
C SER A 96 -7.65 -3.64 1.01
N VAL A 97 -7.78 -4.06 2.25
CA VAL A 97 -6.95 -5.13 2.81
C VAL A 97 -7.87 -6.25 3.30
N ALA A 98 -7.52 -7.47 2.99
CA ALA A 98 -8.25 -8.65 3.47
C ALA A 98 -7.25 -9.74 3.82
N ARG A 99 -7.43 -10.32 5.00
CA ARG A 99 -6.60 -11.42 5.50
C ARG A 99 -5.10 -11.09 5.48
N GLY A 100 -4.77 -9.84 5.82
CA GLY A 100 -3.38 -9.42 5.89
C GLY A 100 -2.73 -9.12 4.56
N ARG A 101 -3.51 -9.01 3.49
CA ARG A 101 -2.97 -8.69 2.16
C ARG A 101 -3.75 -7.58 1.49
N ILE A 102 -3.06 -6.81 0.67
CA ILE A 102 -3.66 -5.69 -0.05
C ILE A 102 -4.37 -6.23 -1.29
N LYS A 103 -5.67 -5.99 -1.37
CA LYS A 103 -6.50 -6.37 -2.51
C LYS A 103 -6.54 -5.27 -3.55
N SER A 104 -6.51 -4.02 -3.11
CA SER A 104 -6.50 -2.90 -4.04
C SER A 104 -5.84 -1.69 -3.39
N LEU A 105 -5.27 -0.86 -4.24
CA LEU A 105 -4.67 0.41 -3.82
C LEU A 105 -5.05 1.45 -4.86
N ARG A 106 -5.63 2.56 -4.41
CA ARG A 106 -5.92 3.71 -5.26
C ARG A 106 -5.09 4.88 -4.75
N MET A 107 -4.33 5.48 -5.63
CA MET A 107 -3.49 6.62 -5.30
C MET A 107 -4.15 7.90 -5.80
N GLU A 108 -4.15 8.92 -4.96
CA GLU A 108 -4.74 10.22 -5.28
C GLU A 108 -3.77 11.32 -4.85
N ARG A 109 -3.85 12.46 -5.51
CA ARG A 109 -3.13 13.64 -5.05
C ARG A 109 -3.91 14.27 -3.90
N ALA A 110 -3.18 14.71 -2.90
CA ALA A 110 -3.81 15.39 -1.78
C ALA A 110 -4.09 16.86 -2.13
#